data_0bd70154edaf33afc1d451051f1e468f
#
_entry.id   0bd70154edaf33afc1d451051f1e468f
#
_cell.length_a   1.000
_cell.length_b   1.000
_cell.length_c   1.000
_cell.angle_alpha   90.00
_cell.angle_beta   90.00
_cell.angle_gamma   90.00
#
_symmetry.space_group_name_H-M   'P 1'
#
loop_
_entity.id
_entity.type
_entity.pdbx_description
1 polymer ?
#
loop_
_entity_poly.entity_id
_entity_poly.type
_entity_poly.pdbx_seq_one_letter_code
_entity_poly.pdbx_strand_id
1 'polypeptide(L)'
;MPYHERLSVLSSFSFVDEVVSFEDDELGSCINALEQIKLKFPKDEIIFCNGGDRNSGNIPEMQVKDISLKFGVGGESKINSSSKILKQWKGLSEERIWGEFYNLYQDKKIKLKELIIKPGKGMSLQKHFK
;
A
#
# COMPACT_ATOMS: atom_id res chain seq x y z
N MET A 1 -4.98 5.53 8.09
CA MET A 1 -4.99 5.07 9.50
C MET A 1 -3.72 5.55 10.17
N PRO A 2 -3.81 6.34 11.25
CA PRO A 2 -2.66 6.80 12.05
C PRO A 2 -1.85 5.63 12.62
N TYR A 3 -0.58 5.89 12.98
CA TYR A 3 0.32 4.86 13.49
C TYR A 3 -0.23 4.14 14.73
N HIS A 4 -0.66 4.91 15.73
CA HIS A 4 -1.17 4.35 16.99
C HIS A 4 -2.41 3.48 16.82
N GLU A 5 -3.27 3.80 15.86
CA GLU A 5 -4.45 2.97 15.54
C GLU A 5 -4.02 1.65 14.89
N ARG A 6 -3.05 1.68 13.96
CA ARG A 6 -2.50 0.45 13.36
C ARG A 6 -1.88 -0.46 14.40
N LEU A 7 -1.08 0.13 15.31
CA LEU A 7 -0.45 -0.59 16.41
C LEU A 7 -1.51 -1.27 17.28
N SER A 8 -2.55 -0.52 17.70
CA SER A 8 -3.63 -1.04 18.53
C SER A 8 -4.39 -2.19 17.86
N VAL A 9 -4.72 -2.04 16.57
CA VAL A 9 -5.41 -3.09 15.81
C VAL A 9 -4.54 -4.35 15.71
N LEU A 10 -3.28 -4.23 15.34
CA LEU A 10 -2.39 -5.39 15.20
C LEU A 10 -2.16 -6.09 16.54
N SER A 11 -1.97 -5.35 17.63
CA SER A 11 -1.77 -5.92 18.95
C SER A 11 -3.03 -6.59 19.54
N SER A 12 -4.21 -6.35 18.97
CA SER A 12 -5.46 -6.95 19.43
C SER A 12 -5.69 -8.38 18.89
N PHE A 13 -4.92 -8.82 17.88
CA PHE A 13 -5.06 -10.18 17.37
C PHE A 13 -4.42 -11.19 18.31
N SER A 14 -5.19 -12.22 18.70
CA SER A 14 -4.75 -13.25 19.64
C SER A 14 -3.58 -14.12 19.15
N PHE A 15 -3.27 -14.09 17.86
CA PHE A 15 -2.15 -14.80 17.24
C PHE A 15 -0.92 -13.90 17.00
N VAL A 16 -0.95 -12.66 17.48
CA VAL A 16 0.17 -11.72 17.43
C VAL A 16 0.76 -11.59 18.82
N ASP A 17 1.96 -12.09 19.01
CA ASP A 17 2.66 -12.03 20.30
C ASP A 17 3.26 -10.63 20.53
N GLU A 18 3.79 -10.01 19.47
CA GLU A 18 4.41 -8.69 19.54
C GLU A 18 4.29 -7.91 18.24
N VAL A 19 4.15 -6.59 18.38
CA VAL A 19 4.21 -5.65 17.24
C VAL A 19 5.45 -4.77 17.40
N VAL A 20 6.30 -4.80 16.39
CA VAL A 20 7.54 -4.02 16.33
C VAL A 20 7.33 -2.80 15.44
N SER A 21 7.67 -1.63 15.97
CA SER A 21 7.73 -0.39 15.20
C SER A 21 9.16 -0.11 14.72
N PHE A 22 9.27 0.41 13.52
CA PHE A 22 10.55 0.74 12.92
C PHE A 22 10.40 1.93 11.97
N GLU A 23 11.51 2.56 11.65
CA GLU A 23 11.58 3.58 10.60
C GLU A 23 11.94 2.90 9.28
N ASP A 24 11.22 3.25 8.22
CA ASP A 24 11.53 2.78 6.86
C ASP A 24 12.93 3.26 6.44
N ASP A 25 13.59 2.44 5.64
CA ASP A 25 14.83 2.85 4.97
C ASP A 25 14.52 3.68 3.70
N GLU A 26 15.55 4.12 2.99
CA GLU A 26 15.42 4.90 1.75
C GLU A 26 14.66 4.16 0.64
N LEU A 27 14.60 2.83 0.72
CA LEU A 27 13.89 1.97 -0.22
C LEU A 27 12.45 1.68 0.22
N GLY A 28 12.03 2.17 1.40
CA GLY A 28 10.75 1.85 2.01
C GLY A 28 10.62 0.36 2.37
N SER A 29 11.73 -0.28 2.74
CA SER A 29 11.78 -1.69 3.13
C SER A 29 11.65 -1.88 4.64
N CYS A 30 11.40 -3.12 5.07
CA CYS A 30 11.36 -3.48 6.49
C CYS A 30 12.68 -4.08 7.01
N ILE A 31 13.81 -3.82 6.35
CA ILE A 31 15.13 -4.30 6.75
C ILE A 31 15.45 -3.89 8.18
N ASN A 32 15.19 -2.64 8.55
CA ASN A 32 15.42 -2.13 9.90
C ASN A 32 14.66 -2.91 10.97
N ALA A 33 13.43 -3.35 10.67
CA ALA A 33 12.67 -4.23 11.57
C ALA A 33 13.31 -5.60 11.73
N LEU A 34 13.78 -6.20 10.62
CA LEU A 34 14.44 -7.51 10.65
C LEU A 34 15.74 -7.49 11.45
N GLU A 35 16.55 -6.44 11.30
CA GLU A 35 17.77 -6.28 12.10
C GLU A 35 17.46 -6.08 13.60
N GLN A 36 16.44 -5.32 13.95
CA GLN A 36 15.96 -5.20 15.34
C GLN A 36 15.54 -6.55 15.92
N ILE A 37 14.79 -7.35 15.15
CA ILE A 37 14.34 -8.69 15.58
C ILE A 37 15.52 -9.62 15.78
N LYS A 38 16.53 -9.61 14.89
CA LYS A 38 17.76 -10.40 15.05
C LYS A 38 18.51 -10.06 16.33
N LEU A 39 18.61 -8.78 16.65
CA LEU A 39 19.24 -8.34 17.90
C LEU A 39 18.44 -8.76 19.14
N LYS A 40 17.15 -8.79 19.06
CA LYS A 40 16.26 -9.19 20.16
C LYS A 40 16.25 -10.71 20.36
N PHE A 41 16.34 -11.48 19.31
CA PHE A 41 16.26 -12.94 19.31
C PHE A 41 17.51 -13.60 18.68
N PRO A 42 18.72 -13.40 19.27
CA PRO A 42 19.97 -13.77 18.62
C PRO A 42 20.24 -15.29 18.54
N LYS A 43 19.41 -16.09 19.19
CA LYS A 43 19.54 -17.58 19.22
C LYS A 43 18.41 -18.28 18.46
N ASP A 44 17.42 -17.52 18.01
CA ASP A 44 16.22 -18.07 17.38
C ASP A 44 16.35 -18.05 15.85
N GLU A 45 15.72 -19.01 15.20
CA GLU A 45 15.56 -19.00 13.75
C GLU A 45 14.49 -17.96 13.38
N ILE A 46 14.87 -16.96 12.61
CA ILE A 46 13.98 -15.92 12.15
C ILE A 46 13.45 -16.29 10.76
N ILE A 47 12.14 -16.40 10.64
CA ILE A 47 11.45 -16.67 9.39
C ILE A 47 10.66 -15.43 8.96
N PHE A 48 11.10 -14.78 7.88
CA PHE A 48 10.37 -13.66 7.30
C PHE A 48 9.35 -14.16 6.26
N CYS A 49 8.07 -14.00 6.58
CA CYS A 49 6.97 -14.50 5.77
C CYS A 49 6.42 -13.44 4.83
N ASN A 50 6.27 -13.79 3.55
CA ASN A 50 5.69 -12.93 2.53
C ASN A 50 4.53 -13.63 1.84
N GLY A 51 3.49 -12.87 1.52
CA GLY A 51 2.33 -13.34 0.77
C GLY A 51 2.08 -12.52 -0.50
N GLY A 52 1.00 -12.86 -1.21
CA GLY A 52 0.57 -12.16 -2.40
C GLY A 52 1.57 -12.26 -3.56
N ASP A 53 1.94 -11.14 -4.11
CA ASP A 53 2.81 -10.98 -5.29
C ASP A 53 4.32 -10.87 -4.96
N ARG A 54 4.71 -11.10 -3.70
CA ARG A 54 6.11 -11.05 -3.26
C ARG A 54 6.83 -12.35 -3.56
N ASN A 55 8.06 -12.23 -4.09
CA ASN A 55 8.95 -13.36 -4.41
C ASN A 55 10.42 -12.95 -4.26
N SER A 56 11.32 -13.90 -4.44
CA SER A 56 12.77 -13.69 -4.29
C SER A 56 13.37 -12.65 -5.23
N GLY A 57 12.69 -12.27 -6.29
CA GLY A 57 13.20 -11.29 -7.26
C GLY A 57 12.72 -9.85 -7.00
N ASN A 58 11.82 -9.63 -6.04
CA ASN A 58 11.15 -8.32 -5.90
C ASN A 58 11.10 -7.76 -4.48
N ILE A 59 11.90 -8.30 -3.56
CA ILE A 59 11.99 -7.78 -2.19
C ILE A 59 13.43 -7.40 -1.81
N PRO A 60 13.66 -6.20 -1.28
CA PRO A 60 14.99 -5.76 -0.82
C PRO A 60 15.48 -6.52 0.42
N GLU A 61 14.58 -7.10 1.20
CA GLU A 61 14.88 -7.89 2.41
C GLU A 61 15.70 -9.15 2.15
N MET A 62 15.85 -9.56 0.88
CA MET A 62 16.76 -10.64 0.46
C MET A 62 18.23 -10.41 0.88
N GLN A 63 18.65 -9.17 1.09
CA GLN A 63 20.00 -8.84 1.51
C GLN A 63 20.27 -9.07 3.01
N VAL A 64 19.24 -9.26 3.82
CA VAL A 64 19.39 -9.52 5.25
C VAL A 64 19.90 -10.96 5.44
N LYS A 65 21.05 -11.09 6.09
CA LYS A 65 21.67 -12.39 6.37
C LYS A 65 21.04 -13.07 7.58
N ASP A 66 21.21 -14.39 7.65
CA ASP A 66 20.80 -15.21 8.81
C ASP A 66 19.29 -15.14 9.11
N ILE A 67 18.47 -15.01 8.07
CA ILE A 67 17.02 -15.16 8.12
C ILE A 67 16.55 -16.13 7.04
N SER A 68 15.49 -16.86 7.33
CA SER A 68 14.79 -17.71 6.38
C SER A 68 13.65 -16.92 5.72
N LEU A 69 13.53 -16.99 4.40
CA LEU A 69 12.46 -16.32 3.65
C LEU A 69 11.40 -17.33 3.23
N LYS A 70 10.14 -17.04 3.56
CA LYS A 70 9.01 -17.88 3.17
C LYS A 70 8.01 -17.08 2.36
N PHE A 71 7.74 -17.54 1.13
CA PHE A 71 6.80 -16.90 0.20
C PHE A 71 5.48 -17.66 0.13
N GLY A 72 4.44 -17.01 -0.39
CA GLY A 72 3.11 -17.61 -0.55
C GLY A 72 2.33 -17.79 0.76
N VAL A 73 2.79 -17.20 1.87
CA VAL A 73 2.11 -17.31 3.16
C VAL A 73 0.81 -16.52 3.12
N GLY A 74 -0.32 -17.21 3.35
CA GLY A 74 -1.65 -16.60 3.24
C GLY A 74 -2.19 -16.52 1.81
N GLY A 75 -1.47 -17.07 0.81
CA GLY A 75 -1.86 -17.13 -0.59
C GLY A 75 -0.91 -16.40 -1.53
N GLU A 76 -0.87 -16.87 -2.77
CA GLU A 76 0.04 -16.35 -3.81
C GLU A 76 -0.55 -15.15 -4.58
N SER A 77 -1.86 -14.97 -4.55
CA SER A 77 -2.53 -13.90 -5.26
C SER A 77 -2.85 -12.72 -4.34
N LYS A 78 -2.56 -11.52 -4.82
CA LYS A 78 -2.95 -10.28 -4.14
C LYS A 78 -4.44 -10.00 -4.37
N ILE A 79 -5.28 -10.49 -3.46
CA ILE A 79 -6.74 -10.33 -3.54
C ILE A 79 -7.13 -8.85 -3.44
N ASN A 80 -6.49 -8.09 -2.53
CA ASN A 80 -6.78 -6.69 -2.27
C ASN A 80 -5.51 -5.86 -2.03
N SER A 81 -5.60 -4.55 -2.26
CA SER A 81 -4.57 -3.60 -1.87
C SER A 81 -5.22 -2.24 -1.58
N SER A 82 -4.56 -1.43 -0.75
CA SER A 82 -4.99 -0.07 -0.46
C SER A 82 -5.17 0.75 -1.75
N SER A 83 -4.25 0.61 -2.70
CA SER A 83 -4.35 1.27 -4.02
C SER A 83 -5.55 0.81 -4.83
N LYS A 84 -5.90 -0.49 -4.81
CA LYS A 84 -7.07 -1.03 -5.50
C LYS A 84 -8.37 -0.53 -4.85
N ILE A 85 -8.43 -0.55 -3.51
CA ILE A 85 -9.57 -0.05 -2.74
C ILE A 85 -9.77 1.45 -3.00
N LEU A 86 -8.70 2.25 -2.94
CA LEU A 86 -8.75 3.69 -3.23
C LEU A 86 -9.21 3.99 -4.66
N LYS A 87 -8.74 3.21 -5.65
CA LYS A 87 -9.22 3.34 -7.04
C LYS A 87 -10.71 3.03 -7.17
N GLN A 88 -11.20 2.02 -6.46
CA GLN A 88 -12.63 1.70 -6.45
C GLN A 88 -13.45 2.78 -5.74
N TRP A 89 -12.92 3.40 -4.68
CA TRP A 89 -13.56 4.50 -3.95
C TRP A 89 -13.62 5.80 -4.75
N LYS A 90 -12.57 6.11 -5.51
CA LYS A 90 -12.54 7.29 -6.39
C LYS A 90 -13.49 7.19 -7.58
N GLY A 91 -14.19 6.07 -7.74
CA GLY A 91 -15.02 5.81 -8.90
C GLY A 91 -14.23 5.46 -10.16
N LEU A 92 -14.93 5.22 -11.25
CA LEU A 92 -14.30 4.95 -12.54
C LEU A 92 -13.59 6.21 -13.04
N SER A 93 -12.30 6.09 -13.32
CA SER A 93 -11.59 7.14 -14.05
C SER A 93 -11.94 7.07 -15.54
N GLU A 94 -12.00 8.24 -16.16
CA GLU A 94 -12.17 8.35 -17.60
C GLU A 94 -10.95 9.06 -18.19
N GLU A 95 -10.22 8.35 -19.06
CA GLU A 95 -9.05 8.91 -19.73
C GLU A 95 -9.44 9.78 -20.91
N ARG A 96 -8.76 10.93 -21.09
CA ARG A 96 -8.95 11.90 -22.14
C ARG A 96 -7.58 12.30 -22.74
N ILE A 97 -7.59 12.94 -23.91
CA ILE A 97 -6.37 13.43 -24.57
C ILE A 97 -5.59 14.39 -23.66
N TRP A 98 -6.27 15.15 -22.80
CA TRP A 98 -5.66 16.11 -21.90
C TRP A 98 -5.25 15.54 -20.53
N GLY A 99 -5.68 14.33 -20.17
CA GLY A 99 -5.43 13.72 -18.86
C GLY A 99 -6.51 12.73 -18.49
N GLU A 100 -6.91 12.73 -17.23
CA GLU A 100 -7.96 11.85 -16.72
C GLU A 100 -8.84 12.59 -15.72
N PHE A 101 -10.01 12.05 -15.46
CA PHE A 101 -10.86 12.54 -14.39
C PHE A 101 -11.53 11.41 -13.60
N TYR A 102 -11.82 11.70 -12.35
CA TYR A 102 -12.54 10.81 -11.44
C TYR A 102 -13.84 11.47 -11.00
N ASN A 103 -14.96 10.74 -11.02
CA ASN A 103 -16.18 11.18 -10.41
C ASN A 103 -16.09 10.88 -8.90
N LEU A 104 -15.91 11.91 -8.07
CA LEU A 104 -15.80 11.76 -6.63
C LEU A 104 -17.17 11.67 -5.95
N TYR A 105 -18.14 12.40 -6.48
CA TYR A 105 -19.51 12.42 -5.99
C TYR A 105 -20.48 12.81 -7.10
N GLN A 106 -21.64 12.21 -7.10
CA GLN A 106 -22.74 12.61 -7.99
C GLN A 106 -24.09 12.29 -7.36
N ASP A 107 -24.95 13.29 -7.33
CA ASP A 107 -26.38 13.14 -7.06
C ASP A 107 -27.23 13.81 -8.16
N LYS A 108 -28.53 14.06 -7.88
CA LYS A 108 -29.44 14.70 -8.84
C LYS A 108 -29.10 16.17 -9.11
N LYS A 109 -28.35 16.84 -8.22
CA LYS A 109 -28.12 18.30 -8.26
C LYS A 109 -26.65 18.65 -8.43
N ILE A 110 -25.75 17.82 -7.91
CA ILE A 110 -24.31 18.10 -7.80
C ILE A 110 -23.50 16.95 -8.39
N LYS A 111 -22.47 17.31 -9.16
CA LYS A 111 -21.44 16.38 -9.64
C LYS A 111 -20.07 16.96 -9.32
N LEU A 112 -19.30 16.26 -8.47
CA LEU A 112 -17.94 16.60 -8.11
C LEU A 112 -16.96 15.70 -8.86
N LYS A 113 -16.00 16.32 -9.55
CA LYS A 113 -14.94 15.60 -10.28
C LYS A 113 -13.57 16.07 -9.83
N GLU A 114 -12.63 15.15 -9.72
CA GLU A 114 -11.20 15.43 -9.70
C GLU A 114 -10.65 15.33 -11.13
N LEU A 115 -9.87 16.30 -11.56
CA LEU A 115 -9.31 16.40 -12.90
C LEU A 115 -7.79 16.40 -12.79
N ILE A 116 -7.10 15.48 -13.48
CA ILE A 116 -5.64 15.41 -13.55
C ILE A 116 -5.23 15.73 -14.98
N ILE A 117 -4.63 16.91 -15.17
CA ILE A 117 -4.23 17.40 -16.51
C ILE A 117 -2.76 17.10 -16.73
N LYS A 118 -2.42 16.46 -17.86
CA LYS A 118 -1.04 16.15 -18.24
C LYS A 118 -0.28 17.45 -18.55
N PRO A 119 1.02 17.55 -18.23
CA PRO A 119 1.83 18.72 -18.58
C PRO A 119 1.72 19.09 -20.06
N GLY A 120 1.58 20.37 -20.36
CA GLY A 120 1.43 20.88 -21.74
C GLY A 120 0.08 20.59 -22.41
N LYS A 121 -0.89 20.02 -21.69
CA LYS A 121 -2.24 19.80 -22.18
C LYS A 121 -3.23 20.77 -21.52
N GLY A 122 -4.37 20.95 -22.13
CA GLY A 122 -5.44 21.80 -21.62
C GLY A 122 -6.80 21.24 -21.99
N MET A 123 -7.81 21.66 -21.24
CA MET A 123 -9.22 21.32 -21.51
C MET A 123 -9.85 22.40 -22.40
N SER A 124 -10.89 22.02 -23.14
CA SER A 124 -11.75 22.98 -23.82
C SER A 124 -12.48 23.87 -22.83
N LEU A 125 -12.64 25.15 -23.20
CA LEU A 125 -13.49 26.07 -22.42
C LEU A 125 -14.94 25.57 -22.45
N GLN A 126 -15.54 25.40 -21.27
CA GLN A 126 -16.92 24.98 -21.12
C GLN A 126 -17.72 26.09 -20.43
N LYS A 127 -18.88 26.40 -20.98
CA LYS A 127 -19.84 27.33 -20.37
C LYS A 127 -21.11 26.54 -19.99
N HIS A 128 -21.45 26.60 -18.72
CA HIS A 128 -22.69 26.01 -18.22
C HIS A 128 -23.75 27.10 -18.12
N PHE A 129 -24.91 26.87 -18.73
CA PHE A 129 -26.07 27.69 -18.55
C PHE A 129 -26.91 27.11 -17.40
N LYS A 130 -27.36 27.98 -16.51
CA LYS A 130 -28.30 27.61 -15.45
C LYS A 130 -29.69 27.41 -16.02
#